data_106ff5d3155819cdfb4f59656bdc68d7
#
_entry.id   106ff5d3155819cdfb4f59656bdc68d7
#
_cell.length_a   1.000
_cell.length_b   1.000
_cell.length_c   1.000
_cell.angle_alpha   90.00
_cell.angle_beta   90.00
_cell.angle_gamma   90.00
#
_symmetry.space_group_name_H-M   'P 1'
#
loop_
_entity.id
_entity.type
_entity.pdbx_description
1 polymer ?
#
loop_
_entity_poly.entity_id
_entity_poly.type
_entity_poly.pdbx_seq_one_letter_code
_entity_poly.pdbx_strand_id
1 'polypeptide(L)'
;ITGASGSGKTITLKVMAESFSDASIPVFLVDVKGDLAGMCIKGVEDEKIKKRIDDLNLENFSFKSFPTHFFDVYQKNGHPIRTTISNIGPKLLSRMLNLSDAQEGVLTIIFKIALDENLEIVDLNDLRALINYVGEKRKEYTLKYGNITSQSIGSILRNLLFLEEDDGNFFFGKPEFNIKDFIKYDALDGRGFINILDATTLFKKPTLYACFLLWILDSLYNEMPEVGDLEKPKLILFIDEAHLLFSEIPSHMIKNIVSIIKLIRSKGIGIYFVSQSPSDIPDEILSQLGNRVQHTLRYYTKND
;
A
#
# COMPACT_ATOMS: atom_id res chain seq x y z
N ILE A 1 5.28 -15.73 -2.36
CA ILE A 1 4.76 -16.97 -1.74
C ILE A 1 3.55 -17.41 -2.55
N THR A 2 3.58 -18.59 -3.12
CA THR A 2 2.51 -19.09 -3.99
C THR A 2 2.01 -20.48 -3.55
N GLY A 3 0.75 -20.82 -3.91
CA GLY A 3 0.18 -22.14 -3.64
C GLY A 3 -1.35 -22.14 -3.60
N ALA A 4 -1.96 -23.30 -3.72
CA ALA A 4 -3.41 -23.46 -3.71
C ALA A 4 -4.07 -22.97 -2.39
N SER A 5 -5.35 -22.66 -2.44
CA SER A 5 -6.13 -22.37 -1.21
C SER A 5 -6.06 -23.54 -0.23
N GLY A 6 -5.80 -23.25 1.05
CA GLY A 6 -5.64 -24.26 2.10
C GLY A 6 -4.28 -24.95 2.13
N SER A 7 -3.31 -24.55 1.30
CA SER A 7 -1.94 -25.12 1.29
C SER A 7 -1.05 -24.63 2.44
N GLY A 8 -1.49 -23.68 3.26
CA GLY A 8 -0.72 -23.13 4.39
C GLY A 8 -0.02 -21.79 4.11
N LYS A 9 -0.30 -21.09 3.00
CA LYS A 9 0.31 -19.78 2.69
C LYS A 9 0.20 -18.77 3.82
N THR A 10 -1.02 -18.58 4.37
CA THR A 10 -1.27 -17.66 5.49
C THR A 10 -0.46 -18.02 6.73
N ILE A 11 -0.26 -19.33 7.01
CA ILE A 11 0.58 -19.77 8.13
C ILE A 11 2.04 -19.41 7.87
N THR A 12 2.54 -19.66 6.65
CA THR A 12 3.91 -19.26 6.28
C THR A 12 4.09 -17.74 6.40
N LEU A 13 3.12 -16.95 5.92
CA LEU A 13 3.15 -15.49 6.05
C LEU A 13 3.23 -15.06 7.52
N LYS A 14 2.37 -15.64 8.41
CA LYS A 14 2.40 -15.36 9.85
C LYS A 14 3.74 -15.70 10.47
N VAL A 15 4.26 -16.90 10.24
CA VAL A 15 5.55 -17.33 10.75
C VAL A 15 6.69 -16.42 10.29
N MET A 16 6.68 -16.00 9.03
CA MET A 16 7.68 -15.06 8.52
C MET A 16 7.55 -13.68 9.18
N ALA A 17 6.33 -13.15 9.31
CA ALA A 17 6.08 -11.86 9.95
C ALA A 17 6.52 -11.86 11.42
N GLU A 18 6.20 -12.93 12.16
CA GLU A 18 6.62 -13.15 13.54
C GLU A 18 8.15 -13.25 13.65
N SER A 19 8.79 -13.98 12.74
CA SER A 19 10.25 -14.12 12.70
C SER A 19 10.96 -12.80 12.40
N PHE A 20 10.40 -11.97 11.50
CA PHE A 20 10.93 -10.63 11.24
C PHE A 20 10.78 -9.73 12.47
N SER A 21 9.62 -9.75 13.13
CA SER A 21 9.37 -9.00 14.36
C SER A 21 10.40 -9.36 15.45
N ASP A 22 10.63 -10.66 15.68
CA ASP A 22 11.65 -11.15 16.63
C ASP A 22 13.08 -10.75 16.24
N ALA A 23 13.35 -10.60 14.95
CA ALA A 23 14.64 -10.13 14.44
C ALA A 23 14.78 -8.59 14.50
N SER A 24 13.87 -7.89 15.19
CA SER A 24 13.78 -6.42 15.22
C SER A 24 13.58 -5.80 13.84
N ILE A 25 12.73 -6.39 13.01
CA ILE A 25 12.38 -5.87 11.70
C ILE A 25 10.86 -5.62 11.68
N PRO A 26 10.42 -4.36 11.59
CA PRO A 26 8.99 -4.04 11.44
C PRO A 26 8.40 -4.63 10.16
N VAL A 27 7.13 -4.98 10.25
CA VAL A 27 6.39 -5.61 9.15
C VAL A 27 5.11 -4.81 8.88
N PHE A 28 4.74 -4.66 7.62
CA PHE A 28 3.44 -4.15 7.21
C PHE A 28 2.71 -5.23 6.39
N LEU A 29 1.50 -5.56 6.81
CA LEU A 29 0.68 -6.62 6.23
C LEU A 29 -0.62 -6.02 5.69
N VAL A 30 -0.94 -6.32 4.44
CA VAL A 30 -2.25 -6.02 3.86
C VAL A 30 -3.14 -7.24 4.04
N ASP A 31 -4.11 -7.16 4.96
CA ASP A 31 -5.03 -8.25 5.30
C ASP A 31 -6.36 -8.12 4.54
N VAL A 32 -6.49 -8.84 3.44
CA VAL A 32 -7.72 -8.83 2.62
C VAL A 32 -8.80 -9.76 3.18
N LYS A 33 -8.42 -10.77 3.97
CA LYS A 33 -9.33 -11.79 4.51
C LYS A 33 -9.76 -11.53 5.94
N GLY A 34 -9.01 -10.71 6.70
CA GLY A 34 -9.27 -10.47 8.12
C GLY A 34 -8.83 -11.62 9.02
N ASP A 35 -7.86 -12.45 8.59
CA ASP A 35 -7.42 -13.62 9.34
C ASP A 35 -6.03 -13.47 9.99
N LEU A 36 -5.39 -12.29 9.87
CA LEU A 36 -4.05 -12.02 10.40
C LEU A 36 -4.04 -11.46 11.84
N ALA A 37 -5.17 -10.97 12.32
CA ALA A 37 -5.27 -10.31 13.63
C ALA A 37 -4.83 -11.19 14.82
N GLY A 38 -4.89 -12.51 14.69
CA GLY A 38 -4.52 -13.44 15.77
C GLY A 38 -3.06 -13.35 16.26
N MET A 39 -2.15 -12.69 15.52
CA MET A 39 -0.75 -12.54 15.93
C MET A 39 -0.56 -11.67 17.19
N CYS A 40 -1.52 -10.80 17.53
CA CYS A 40 -1.47 -9.98 18.74
C CYS A 40 -1.79 -10.77 20.03
N ILE A 41 -2.28 -12.01 19.91
CA ILE A 41 -2.69 -12.85 21.03
C ILE A 41 -1.78 -14.07 21.12
N LYS A 42 -1.40 -14.44 22.34
CA LYS A 42 -0.65 -15.67 22.59
C LYS A 42 -1.45 -16.88 22.12
N GLY A 43 -0.86 -17.71 21.28
CA GLY A 43 -1.47 -18.96 20.81
C GLY A 43 -1.71 -19.95 21.93
N VAL A 44 -2.62 -20.90 21.70
CA VAL A 44 -2.95 -21.98 22.63
C VAL A 44 -2.56 -23.32 21.99
N GLU A 45 -1.96 -24.18 22.79
CA GLU A 45 -1.59 -25.53 22.38
C GLU A 45 -2.86 -26.36 22.12
N ASP A 46 -2.91 -27.00 20.96
CA ASP A 46 -3.86 -28.06 20.65
C ASP A 46 -3.10 -29.32 20.18
N GLU A 47 -3.81 -30.45 20.08
CA GLU A 47 -3.21 -31.72 19.70
C GLU A 47 -2.54 -31.69 18.31
N LYS A 48 -3.07 -30.89 17.38
CA LYS A 48 -2.51 -30.75 16.01
C LYS A 48 -1.22 -29.96 16.03
N ILE A 49 -1.18 -28.88 16.81
CA ILE A 49 0.01 -28.04 16.96
C ILE A 49 1.09 -28.82 17.70
N LYS A 50 0.73 -29.55 18.78
CA LYS A 50 1.67 -30.38 19.51
C LYS A 50 2.31 -31.44 18.61
N LYS A 51 1.49 -32.19 17.88
CA LYS A 51 1.99 -33.14 16.90
C LYS A 51 2.92 -32.49 15.87
N ARG A 52 2.60 -31.29 15.39
CA ARG A 52 3.43 -30.57 14.43
C ARG A 52 4.79 -30.14 15.01
N ILE A 53 4.79 -29.71 16.29
CA ILE A 53 6.02 -29.37 17.03
C ILE A 53 6.93 -30.63 17.13
N ASP A 54 6.33 -31.78 17.52
CA ASP A 54 7.03 -33.04 17.63
C ASP A 54 7.55 -33.54 16.28
N ASP A 55 6.72 -33.55 15.23
CA ASP A 55 7.08 -33.97 13.86
C ASP A 55 8.23 -33.12 13.27
N LEU A 56 8.32 -31.85 13.63
CA LEU A 56 9.36 -30.93 13.15
C LEU A 56 10.55 -30.82 14.08
N ASN A 57 10.56 -31.53 15.24
CA ASN A 57 11.58 -31.44 16.28
C ASN A 57 11.91 -29.99 16.65
N LEU A 58 10.87 -29.16 16.87
CA LEU A 58 11.04 -27.75 17.21
C LEU A 58 11.47 -27.62 18.68
N GLU A 59 12.78 -27.60 18.91
CA GLU A 59 13.32 -27.31 20.24
C GLU A 59 13.04 -25.85 20.63
N ASN A 60 12.65 -25.64 21.89
CA ASN A 60 12.36 -24.31 22.45
C ASN A 60 11.17 -23.57 21.82
N PHE A 61 10.23 -24.28 21.20
CA PHE A 61 8.98 -23.63 20.71
C PHE A 61 8.20 -23.09 21.89
N SER A 62 7.75 -21.84 21.78
CA SER A 62 6.88 -21.21 22.78
C SER A 62 5.85 -20.33 22.10
N PHE A 63 4.61 -20.42 22.59
CA PHE A 63 3.56 -19.48 22.18
C PHE A 63 3.83 -18.11 22.77
N LYS A 64 3.77 -17.07 21.97
CA LYS A 64 3.92 -15.67 22.39
C LYS A 64 2.99 -14.75 21.59
N SER A 65 2.72 -13.58 22.13
CA SER A 65 2.07 -12.49 21.42
C SER A 65 3.12 -11.60 20.76
N PHE A 66 2.73 -10.90 19.72
CA PHE A 66 3.61 -9.97 19.02
C PHE A 66 3.08 -8.54 19.12
N PRO A 67 3.97 -7.52 19.18
CA PRO A 67 3.55 -6.13 19.17
C PRO A 67 2.88 -5.82 17.84
N THR A 68 1.59 -5.44 17.90
CA THR A 68 0.78 -5.31 16.69
C THR A 68 0.02 -3.99 16.69
N HIS A 69 0.04 -3.29 15.55
CA HIS A 69 -0.81 -2.14 15.27
C HIS A 69 -1.84 -2.51 14.21
N PHE A 70 -3.07 -2.07 14.41
CA PHE A 70 -4.16 -2.26 13.46
C PHE A 70 -4.50 -0.94 12.78
N PHE A 71 -4.61 -0.97 11.46
CA PHE A 71 -4.95 0.16 10.61
C PHE A 71 -6.17 -0.15 9.75
N ASP A 72 -6.98 0.86 9.51
CA ASP A 72 -8.16 0.76 8.65
C ASP A 72 -8.49 2.11 8.03
N VAL A 73 -8.56 2.19 6.71
CA VAL A 73 -8.95 3.41 5.99
C VAL A 73 -10.34 3.87 6.42
N TYR A 74 -11.25 2.93 6.70
CA TYR A 74 -12.64 3.21 7.12
C TYR A 74 -12.83 3.46 8.62
N GLN A 75 -11.77 3.35 9.42
CA GLN A 75 -11.76 3.63 10.86
C GLN A 75 -12.71 2.74 11.69
N LYS A 76 -12.99 1.52 11.21
CA LYS A 76 -13.87 0.57 11.91
C LYS A 76 -13.09 -0.37 12.82
N ASN A 77 -11.96 -0.90 12.33
CA ASN A 77 -11.21 -1.98 12.97
C ASN A 77 -9.75 -1.60 13.26
N GLY A 78 -9.37 -0.34 13.11
CA GLY A 78 -8.00 0.10 13.31
C GLY A 78 -7.84 1.62 13.32
N HIS A 79 -6.61 2.06 13.51
CA HIS A 79 -6.24 3.47 13.41
C HIS A 79 -6.36 3.96 11.97
N PRO A 80 -6.83 5.20 11.75
CA PRO A 80 -6.96 5.75 10.41
C PRO A 80 -5.59 5.89 9.74
N ILE A 81 -5.53 5.53 8.47
CA ILE A 81 -4.44 5.92 7.57
C ILE A 81 -5.02 6.89 6.56
N ARG A 82 -4.61 8.14 6.64
CA ARG A 82 -5.08 9.23 5.79
C ARG A 82 -3.93 10.09 5.33
N THR A 83 -4.13 10.78 4.22
CA THR A 83 -3.19 11.77 3.71
C THR A 83 -3.95 12.94 3.10
N THR A 84 -3.37 14.14 3.09
CA THR A 84 -3.98 15.28 2.40
C THR A 84 -3.66 15.27 0.91
N ILE A 85 -4.50 15.89 0.12
CA ILE A 85 -4.25 16.12 -1.30
C ILE A 85 -2.97 16.95 -1.50
N SER A 86 -2.75 17.96 -0.64
CA SER A 86 -1.51 18.75 -0.65
C SER A 86 -0.25 17.90 -0.48
N ASN A 87 -0.28 16.91 0.42
CA ASN A 87 0.85 16.02 0.68
C ASN A 87 1.12 15.06 -0.49
N ILE A 88 0.06 14.52 -1.11
CA ILE A 88 0.19 13.69 -2.31
C ILE A 88 0.86 14.45 -3.45
N GLY A 89 0.50 15.71 -3.63
CA GLY A 89 1.02 16.57 -4.68
C GLY A 89 0.49 16.24 -6.08
N PRO A 90 0.71 17.14 -7.05
CA PRO A 90 0.08 17.04 -8.37
C PRO A 90 0.56 15.83 -9.18
N LYS A 91 1.83 15.45 -9.07
CA LYS A 91 2.43 14.38 -9.88
C LYS A 91 1.88 13.00 -9.51
N LEU A 92 1.81 12.68 -8.22
CA LEU A 92 1.28 11.40 -7.78
C LEU A 92 -0.23 11.34 -8.00
N LEU A 93 -0.94 12.43 -7.70
CA LEU A 93 -2.38 12.54 -7.96
C LEU A 93 -2.72 12.41 -9.45
N SER A 94 -1.92 12.98 -10.36
CA SER A 94 -2.09 12.80 -11.81
C SER A 94 -2.02 11.34 -12.24
N ARG A 95 -1.10 10.58 -11.65
CA ARG A 95 -0.97 9.13 -11.89
C ARG A 95 -2.18 8.36 -11.37
N MET A 96 -2.68 8.72 -10.17
CA MET A 96 -3.88 8.11 -9.59
C MET A 96 -5.11 8.36 -10.46
N LEU A 97 -5.25 9.57 -10.99
CA LEU A 97 -6.37 10.00 -11.82
C LEU A 97 -6.21 9.67 -13.32
N ASN A 98 -5.12 9.01 -13.73
CA ASN A 98 -4.82 8.72 -15.14
C ASN A 98 -4.88 9.95 -16.05
N LEU A 99 -4.26 11.04 -15.64
CA LEU A 99 -4.27 12.28 -16.40
C LEU A 99 -3.24 12.24 -17.55
N SER A 100 -3.58 12.87 -18.66
CA SER A 100 -2.61 13.14 -19.74
C SER A 100 -1.64 14.26 -19.33
N ASP A 101 -0.51 14.39 -20.03
CA ASP A 101 0.51 15.42 -19.77
C ASP A 101 -0.10 16.85 -19.73
N ALA A 102 -1.05 17.14 -20.64
CA ALA A 102 -1.75 18.42 -20.65
C ALA A 102 -2.63 18.64 -19.41
N GLN A 103 -3.27 17.59 -18.92
CA GLN A 103 -4.10 17.62 -17.72
C GLN A 103 -3.24 17.69 -16.45
N GLU A 104 -2.13 16.94 -16.41
CA GLU A 104 -1.12 17.03 -15.34
C GLU A 104 -0.56 18.43 -15.24
N GLY A 105 -0.25 19.08 -16.39
CA GLY A 105 0.19 20.48 -16.43
C GLY A 105 -0.84 21.43 -15.80
N VAL A 106 -2.12 21.28 -16.12
CA VAL A 106 -3.21 22.09 -15.52
C VAL A 106 -3.33 21.80 -14.02
N LEU A 107 -3.28 20.52 -13.59
CA LEU A 107 -3.32 20.18 -12.18
C LEU A 107 -2.11 20.77 -11.42
N THR A 108 -0.93 20.73 -12.01
CA THR A 108 0.27 21.36 -11.44
C THR A 108 0.11 22.86 -11.25
N ILE A 109 -0.53 23.56 -12.20
CA ILE A 109 -0.84 24.97 -12.07
C ILE A 109 -1.83 25.20 -10.92
N ILE A 110 -2.86 24.36 -10.77
CA ILE A 110 -3.84 24.46 -9.67
C ILE A 110 -3.15 24.34 -8.30
N PHE A 111 -2.23 23.37 -8.14
CA PHE A 111 -1.44 23.25 -6.91
C PHE A 111 -0.51 24.45 -6.68
N LYS A 112 0.05 25.02 -7.75
CA LYS A 112 0.88 26.22 -7.66
C LYS A 112 0.08 27.43 -7.21
N ILE A 113 -1.16 27.58 -7.71
CA ILE A 113 -2.09 28.65 -7.27
C ILE A 113 -2.42 28.44 -5.79
N ALA A 114 -2.74 27.23 -5.34
CA ALA A 114 -2.98 26.93 -3.94
C ALA A 114 -1.82 27.36 -3.06
N LEU A 115 -0.59 27.01 -3.46
CA LEU A 115 0.63 27.37 -2.73
C LEU A 115 0.82 28.90 -2.67
N ASP A 116 0.64 29.61 -3.79
CA ASP A 116 0.84 31.06 -3.86
C ASP A 116 -0.24 31.83 -3.08
N GLU A 117 -1.43 31.27 -2.94
CA GLU A 117 -2.54 31.83 -2.18
C GLU A 117 -2.61 31.29 -0.72
N ASN A 118 -1.62 30.48 -0.28
CA ASN A 118 -1.55 29.84 1.03
C ASN A 118 -2.81 29.01 1.36
N LEU A 119 -3.34 28.30 0.37
CA LEU A 119 -4.47 27.39 0.51
C LEU A 119 -3.93 25.96 0.68
N GLU A 120 -4.36 25.29 1.74
CA GLU A 120 -4.13 23.86 1.92
C GLU A 120 -5.27 23.10 1.26
N ILE A 121 -4.95 22.12 0.42
CA ILE A 121 -5.93 21.22 -0.19
C ILE A 121 -5.97 19.97 0.69
N VAL A 122 -6.93 19.88 1.58
CA VAL A 122 -7.00 18.79 2.58
C VAL A 122 -7.62 17.53 1.98
N ASP A 123 -8.78 17.68 1.36
CA ASP A 123 -9.56 16.56 0.84
C ASP A 123 -10.01 16.74 -0.63
N LEU A 124 -10.83 15.82 -1.12
CA LEU A 124 -11.33 15.85 -2.50
C LEU A 124 -12.30 17.03 -2.72
N ASN A 125 -13.03 17.48 -1.68
CA ASN A 125 -13.94 18.61 -1.80
C ASN A 125 -13.18 19.92 -1.97
N ASP A 126 -12.09 20.09 -1.21
CA ASP A 126 -11.20 21.25 -1.34
C ASP A 126 -10.59 21.31 -2.76
N LEU A 127 -10.10 20.16 -3.24
CA LEU A 127 -9.57 20.06 -4.60
C LEU A 127 -10.61 20.42 -5.65
N ARG A 128 -11.84 19.90 -5.53
CA ARG A 128 -12.95 20.19 -6.44
C ARG A 128 -13.29 21.68 -6.42
N ALA A 129 -13.40 22.27 -5.24
CA ALA A 129 -13.67 23.69 -5.08
C ALA A 129 -12.60 24.56 -5.74
N LEU A 130 -11.33 24.22 -5.53
CA LEU A 130 -10.21 24.95 -6.13
C LEU A 130 -10.15 24.79 -7.66
N ILE A 131 -10.41 23.58 -8.19
CA ILE A 131 -10.48 23.38 -9.65
C ILE A 131 -11.58 24.24 -10.27
N ASN A 132 -12.77 24.31 -9.65
CA ASN A 132 -13.87 25.15 -10.11
C ASN A 132 -13.50 26.63 -10.05
N TYR A 133 -12.95 27.09 -8.94
CA TYR A 133 -12.49 28.48 -8.76
C TYR A 133 -11.46 28.91 -9.83
N VAL A 134 -10.47 28.06 -10.09
CA VAL A 134 -9.48 28.31 -11.16
C VAL A 134 -10.15 28.29 -12.53
N GLY A 135 -11.15 27.43 -12.73
CA GLY A 135 -11.95 27.37 -13.96
C GLY A 135 -12.71 28.66 -14.26
N GLU A 136 -13.35 29.25 -13.25
CA GLU A 136 -14.08 30.54 -13.35
C GLU A 136 -13.13 31.68 -13.68
N LYS A 137 -11.97 31.73 -13.01
CA LYS A 137 -10.94 32.77 -13.20
C LYS A 137 -9.87 32.41 -14.25
N ARG A 138 -10.16 31.44 -15.11
CA ARG A 138 -9.20 30.86 -16.07
C ARG A 138 -8.44 31.91 -16.89
N LYS A 139 -9.10 32.96 -17.38
CA LYS A 139 -8.45 33.99 -18.20
C LYS A 139 -7.34 34.71 -17.46
N GLU A 140 -7.57 35.02 -16.18
CA GLU A 140 -6.61 35.68 -15.30
C GLU A 140 -5.41 34.76 -15.03
N TYR A 141 -5.67 33.54 -14.60
CA TYR A 141 -4.61 32.58 -14.26
C TYR A 141 -3.81 32.10 -15.47
N THR A 142 -4.41 32.01 -16.66
CA THR A 142 -3.69 31.67 -17.90
C THR A 142 -2.59 32.69 -18.21
N LEU A 143 -2.80 33.97 -17.97
CA LEU A 143 -1.78 35.01 -18.18
C LEU A 143 -0.60 34.87 -17.21
N LYS A 144 -0.83 34.38 -16.00
CA LYS A 144 0.17 34.30 -14.93
C LYS A 144 0.92 32.97 -14.93
N TYR A 145 0.23 31.85 -15.17
CA TYR A 145 0.78 30.51 -14.95
C TYR A 145 0.86 29.64 -16.21
N GLY A 146 0.28 30.06 -17.31
CA GLY A 146 0.24 29.30 -18.54
C GLY A 146 -1.14 28.80 -18.91
N ASN A 147 -1.24 28.06 -20.01
CA ASN A 147 -2.52 27.69 -20.61
C ASN A 147 -3.35 26.74 -19.73
N ILE A 148 -4.53 27.21 -19.36
CA ILE A 148 -5.54 26.41 -18.64
C ILE A 148 -6.75 26.24 -19.55
N THR A 149 -7.02 25.01 -20.01
CA THR A 149 -8.15 24.73 -20.91
C THR A 149 -9.38 24.25 -20.12
N SER A 150 -10.58 24.65 -20.57
CA SER A 150 -11.84 24.14 -20.01
C SER A 150 -11.96 22.62 -20.18
N GLN A 151 -11.39 22.08 -21.26
CA GLN A 151 -11.39 20.65 -21.54
C GLN A 151 -10.56 19.89 -20.49
N SER A 152 -9.37 20.38 -20.12
CA SER A 152 -8.54 19.77 -19.07
C SER A 152 -9.24 19.83 -17.72
N ILE A 153 -9.81 20.98 -17.34
CA ILE A 153 -10.59 21.13 -16.10
C ILE A 153 -11.74 20.11 -16.06
N GLY A 154 -12.56 20.03 -17.10
CA GLY A 154 -13.67 19.08 -17.15
C GLY A 154 -13.22 17.62 -17.08
N SER A 155 -12.07 17.29 -17.66
CA SER A 155 -11.51 15.92 -17.59
C SER A 155 -10.99 15.60 -16.20
N ILE A 156 -10.30 16.53 -15.53
CA ILE A 156 -9.82 16.34 -14.14
C ILE A 156 -11.01 16.14 -13.21
N LEU A 157 -12.04 16.98 -13.29
CA LEU A 157 -13.26 16.88 -12.48
C LEU A 157 -13.97 15.53 -12.69
N ARG A 158 -14.02 15.02 -13.92
CA ARG A 158 -14.63 13.72 -14.23
C ARG A 158 -13.86 12.56 -13.59
N ASN A 159 -12.53 12.59 -13.69
CA ASN A 159 -11.69 11.55 -13.08
C ASN A 159 -11.74 11.61 -11.55
N LEU A 160 -11.89 12.80 -10.98
CA LEU A 160 -12.08 12.98 -9.55
C LEU A 160 -13.39 12.32 -9.05
N LEU A 161 -14.47 12.35 -9.84
CA LEU A 161 -15.73 11.70 -9.49
C LEU A 161 -15.57 10.20 -9.27
N PHE A 162 -14.80 9.51 -10.10
CA PHE A 162 -14.56 8.06 -9.93
C PHE A 162 -13.88 7.77 -8.60
N LEU A 163 -12.95 8.63 -8.16
CA LEU A 163 -12.27 8.45 -6.88
C LEU A 163 -13.21 8.73 -5.69
N GLU A 164 -14.12 9.70 -5.83
CA GLU A 164 -15.14 9.99 -4.83
C GLU A 164 -16.16 8.85 -4.70
N GLU A 165 -16.61 8.25 -5.82
CA GLU A 165 -17.51 7.09 -5.85
C GLU A 165 -16.86 5.83 -5.25
N ASP A 166 -15.55 5.73 -5.31
CA ASP A 166 -14.76 4.66 -4.68
C ASP A 166 -14.37 4.97 -3.23
N ASP A 167 -15.15 5.80 -2.53
CA ASP A 167 -14.94 6.12 -1.11
C ASP A 167 -13.65 6.90 -0.81
N GLY A 168 -13.08 7.63 -1.76
CA GLY A 168 -11.83 8.39 -1.61
C GLY A 168 -11.81 9.33 -0.40
N ASN A 169 -12.95 9.87 0.00
CA ASN A 169 -13.08 10.75 1.16
C ASN A 169 -12.70 10.11 2.50
N PHE A 170 -12.66 8.77 2.59
CA PHE A 170 -12.15 8.10 3.78
C PHE A 170 -10.62 8.14 3.86
N PHE A 171 -9.95 8.12 2.72
CA PHE A 171 -8.50 8.13 2.64
C PHE A 171 -7.91 9.55 2.60
N PHE A 172 -8.51 10.46 1.81
CA PHE A 172 -8.03 11.84 1.72
C PHE A 172 -8.57 12.70 2.85
N GLY A 173 -7.67 13.30 3.64
CA GLY A 173 -8.05 14.19 4.74
C GLY A 173 -7.08 14.13 5.92
N LYS A 174 -7.47 14.79 7.00
CA LYS A 174 -6.73 14.80 8.28
C LYS A 174 -7.34 13.80 9.28
N PRO A 175 -6.56 13.34 10.30
CA PRO A 175 -5.11 13.59 10.48
C PRO A 175 -4.27 12.84 9.44
N GLU A 176 -3.15 13.44 9.03
CA GLU A 176 -2.20 12.79 8.15
C GLU A 176 -1.43 11.70 8.89
N PHE A 177 -1.27 10.56 8.23
CA PHE A 177 -0.46 9.46 8.73
C PHE A 177 1.02 9.67 8.38
N ASN A 178 1.89 9.54 9.36
CA ASN A 178 3.33 9.58 9.12
C ASN A 178 3.81 8.18 8.71
N ILE A 179 4.27 8.02 7.48
CA ILE A 179 4.72 6.72 6.94
C ILE A 179 5.86 6.10 7.76
N LYS A 180 6.66 6.91 8.48
CA LYS A 180 7.73 6.43 9.37
C LYS A 180 7.19 5.73 10.60
N ASP A 181 5.90 5.88 10.91
CA ASP A 181 5.27 5.16 12.03
C ASP A 181 5.18 3.65 11.77
N PHE A 182 5.31 3.20 10.51
CA PHE A 182 5.45 1.78 10.21
C PHE A 182 6.80 1.19 10.63
N ILE A 183 7.82 2.04 10.86
CA ILE A 183 9.19 1.62 11.19
C ILE A 183 9.44 1.88 12.67
N LYS A 184 8.59 1.28 13.52
CA LYS A 184 8.72 1.38 14.98
C LYS A 184 9.04 0.03 15.59
N TYR A 185 9.60 0.11 16.79
CA TYR A 185 10.02 -1.04 17.59
C TYR A 185 9.34 -0.96 18.95
N ASP A 186 9.00 -2.11 19.52
CA ASP A 186 8.53 -2.18 20.89
C ASP A 186 9.65 -1.73 21.85
N ALA A 187 9.33 -0.75 22.69
CA ALA A 187 10.29 -0.20 23.64
C ALA A 187 10.68 -1.19 24.76
N LEU A 188 9.89 -2.24 25.00
CA LEU A 188 10.12 -3.19 26.07
C LEU A 188 11.13 -4.27 25.67
N ASP A 189 11.05 -4.79 24.46
CA ASP A 189 11.85 -5.93 24.03
C ASP A 189 12.55 -5.74 22.68
N GLY A 190 12.38 -4.58 22.04
CA GLY A 190 13.04 -4.23 20.79
C GLY A 190 12.52 -4.95 19.56
N ARG A 191 11.43 -5.72 19.66
CA ARG A 191 10.80 -6.36 18.51
C ARG A 191 10.20 -5.34 17.54
N GLY A 192 10.26 -5.64 16.24
CA GLY A 192 9.61 -4.81 15.23
C GLY A 192 8.08 -4.92 15.33
N PHE A 193 7.37 -3.79 15.23
CA PHE A 193 5.90 -3.83 15.17
C PHE A 193 5.40 -4.56 13.93
N ILE A 194 4.35 -5.37 14.10
CA ILE A 194 3.56 -5.94 13.01
C ILE A 194 2.39 -5.01 12.76
N ASN A 195 2.47 -4.24 11.67
CA ASN A 195 1.44 -3.30 11.26
C ASN A 195 0.46 -4.02 10.33
N ILE A 196 -0.80 -4.18 10.71
CA ILE A 196 -1.83 -4.87 9.94
C ILE A 196 -2.84 -3.86 9.43
N LEU A 197 -2.96 -3.76 8.10
CA LEU A 197 -4.04 -3.03 7.46
C LEU A 197 -5.23 -3.96 7.24
N ASP A 198 -6.36 -3.64 7.86
CA ASP A 198 -7.64 -4.25 7.48
C ASP A 198 -8.04 -3.73 6.09
N ALA A 199 -7.86 -4.56 5.09
CA ALA A 199 -8.22 -4.27 3.72
C ALA A 199 -9.50 -5.00 3.28
N THR A 200 -10.25 -5.62 4.19
CA THR A 200 -11.45 -6.44 3.88
C THR A 200 -12.56 -5.66 3.18
N THR A 201 -12.65 -4.36 3.42
CA THR A 201 -13.55 -3.45 2.72
C THR A 201 -12.83 -2.73 1.57
N LEU A 202 -11.59 -2.29 1.80
CA LEU A 202 -10.81 -1.49 0.86
C LEU A 202 -10.57 -2.21 -0.48
N PHE A 203 -10.30 -3.53 -0.46
CA PHE A 203 -10.05 -4.27 -1.69
C PHE A 203 -11.26 -4.34 -2.64
N LYS A 204 -12.49 -4.13 -2.12
CA LYS A 204 -13.73 -4.05 -2.92
C LYS A 204 -13.87 -2.75 -3.71
N LYS A 205 -12.96 -1.82 -3.51
CA LYS A 205 -12.83 -0.53 -4.17
C LYS A 205 -11.49 -0.45 -4.89
N PRO A 206 -11.36 -1.08 -6.09
CA PRO A 206 -10.07 -1.29 -6.73
C PRO A 206 -9.29 0.00 -6.99
N THR A 207 -9.98 1.09 -7.37
CA THR A 207 -9.33 2.38 -7.61
C THR A 207 -8.73 2.95 -6.32
N LEU A 208 -9.49 2.95 -5.22
CA LEU A 208 -9.01 3.45 -3.93
C LEU A 208 -7.89 2.57 -3.38
N TYR A 209 -8.01 1.24 -3.50
CA TYR A 209 -6.98 0.29 -3.08
C TYR A 209 -5.66 0.55 -3.82
N ALA A 210 -5.75 0.77 -5.15
CA ALA A 210 -4.59 1.11 -5.96
C ALA A 210 -3.96 2.45 -5.55
N CYS A 211 -4.78 3.49 -5.33
CA CYS A 211 -4.32 4.79 -4.85
C CYS A 211 -3.59 4.66 -3.51
N PHE A 212 -4.16 3.89 -2.57
CA PHE A 212 -3.59 3.64 -1.27
C PHE A 212 -2.22 2.94 -1.36
N LEU A 213 -2.13 1.85 -2.15
CA LEU A 213 -0.86 1.13 -2.34
C LEU A 213 0.18 1.98 -3.06
N LEU A 214 -0.23 2.73 -4.08
CA LEU A 214 0.66 3.61 -4.80
C LEU A 214 1.19 4.72 -3.88
N TRP A 215 0.33 5.29 -3.02
CA TRP A 215 0.74 6.28 -2.03
C TRP A 215 1.73 5.71 -1.01
N ILE A 216 1.47 4.53 -0.40
CA ILE A 216 2.40 3.90 0.54
C ILE A 216 3.76 3.69 -0.11
N LEU A 217 3.78 3.09 -1.30
CA LEU A 217 5.03 2.77 -2.00
C LEU A 217 5.79 4.03 -2.40
N ASP A 218 5.08 5.06 -2.92
CA ASP A 218 5.69 6.33 -3.30
C ASP A 218 6.23 7.09 -2.07
N SER A 219 5.45 7.14 -0.98
CA SER A 219 5.88 7.79 0.28
C SER A 219 7.10 7.09 0.89
N LEU A 220 7.10 5.75 0.94
CA LEU A 220 8.25 4.99 1.41
C LEU A 220 9.47 5.24 0.52
N TYR A 221 9.29 5.29 -0.80
CA TYR A 221 10.40 5.54 -1.72
C TYR A 221 10.97 6.94 -1.58
N ASN A 222 10.13 7.97 -1.42
CA ASN A 222 10.57 9.36 -1.34
C ASN A 222 11.07 9.79 0.04
N GLU A 223 10.44 9.27 1.12
CA GLU A 223 10.77 9.71 2.48
C GLU A 223 11.89 8.89 3.14
N MET A 224 12.12 7.65 2.67
CA MET A 224 13.18 6.83 3.20
C MET A 224 14.54 7.18 2.55
N PRO A 225 15.61 7.28 3.37
CA PRO A 225 16.95 7.53 2.82
C PRO A 225 17.44 6.33 2.02
N GLU A 226 18.32 6.59 1.05
CA GLU A 226 19.13 5.54 0.42
C GLU A 226 20.03 4.89 1.46
N VAL A 227 20.04 3.57 1.53
CA VAL A 227 20.77 2.85 2.58
C VAL A 227 21.74 1.80 2.02
N GLY A 228 21.71 1.57 0.71
CA GLY A 228 22.53 0.53 0.07
C GLY A 228 22.12 -0.88 0.52
N ASP A 229 23.09 -1.79 0.50
CA ASP A 229 22.89 -3.18 0.96
C ASP A 229 23.07 -3.26 2.49
N LEU A 230 21.93 -3.38 3.19
CA LEU A 230 21.89 -3.58 4.64
C LEU A 230 21.91 -5.06 4.98
N GLU A 231 22.48 -5.43 6.12
CA GLU A 231 22.37 -6.79 6.67
C GLU A 231 20.92 -7.16 7.00
N LYS A 232 20.12 -6.19 7.45
CA LYS A 232 18.70 -6.37 7.76
C LYS A 232 17.87 -5.28 7.08
N PRO A 233 16.73 -5.63 6.49
CA PRO A 233 15.80 -4.64 5.95
C PRO A 233 15.22 -3.75 7.06
N LYS A 234 14.84 -2.52 6.72
CA LYS A 234 14.20 -1.59 7.64
C LYS A 234 12.70 -1.83 7.80
N LEU A 235 12.08 -2.39 6.79
CA LEU A 235 10.65 -2.71 6.76
C LEU A 235 10.41 -3.84 5.78
N ILE A 236 9.51 -4.74 6.13
CA ILE A 236 8.99 -5.78 5.23
C ILE A 236 7.52 -5.50 4.94
N LEU A 237 7.16 -5.45 3.66
CA LEU A 237 5.77 -5.38 3.22
C LEU A 237 5.29 -6.74 2.72
N PHE A 238 4.17 -7.21 3.23
CA PHE A 238 3.45 -8.37 2.70
C PHE A 238 2.15 -7.89 2.04
N ILE A 239 1.96 -8.25 0.80
CA ILE A 239 0.73 -8.01 0.04
C ILE A 239 0.07 -9.37 -0.17
N ASP A 240 -0.93 -9.67 0.65
CA ASP A 240 -1.71 -10.90 0.50
C ASP A 240 -2.70 -10.78 -0.66
N GLU A 241 -3.07 -11.93 -1.23
CA GLU A 241 -3.95 -12.04 -2.40
C GLU A 241 -3.52 -11.11 -3.55
N ALA A 242 -2.22 -11.12 -3.88
CA ALA A 242 -1.63 -10.21 -4.87
C ALA A 242 -2.30 -10.27 -6.26
N HIS A 243 -3.00 -11.37 -6.58
CA HIS A 243 -3.79 -11.47 -7.80
C HIS A 243 -4.87 -10.39 -7.87
N LEU A 244 -5.49 -10.00 -6.74
CA LEU A 244 -6.48 -8.92 -6.70
C LEU A 244 -5.86 -7.56 -7.06
N LEU A 245 -4.60 -7.35 -6.63
CA LEU A 245 -3.86 -6.15 -7.00
C LEU A 245 -3.64 -6.05 -8.51
N PHE A 246 -3.29 -7.13 -9.15
CA PHE A 246 -2.87 -7.11 -10.55
C PHE A 246 -4.01 -7.35 -11.55
N SER A 247 -5.14 -7.98 -11.14
CA SER A 247 -6.29 -8.23 -12.00
C SER A 247 -7.34 -7.11 -11.96
N GLU A 248 -7.53 -6.49 -10.81
CA GLU A 248 -8.64 -5.54 -10.59
C GLU A 248 -8.21 -4.07 -10.73
N ILE A 249 -6.92 -3.78 -10.59
CA ILE A 249 -6.39 -2.41 -10.63
C ILE A 249 -6.19 -1.93 -12.07
N PRO A 250 -6.46 -0.65 -12.36
CA PRO A 250 -6.21 -0.06 -13.67
C PRO A 250 -4.76 -0.23 -14.14
N SER A 251 -4.54 -0.64 -15.38
CA SER A 251 -3.23 -0.99 -15.93
C SER A 251 -2.18 0.13 -15.84
N HIS A 252 -2.60 1.39 -15.90
CA HIS A 252 -1.69 2.53 -15.74
C HIS A 252 -1.11 2.62 -14.33
N MET A 253 -1.90 2.29 -13.29
CA MET A 253 -1.43 2.26 -11.90
C MET A 253 -0.47 1.09 -11.65
N ILE A 254 -0.73 -0.07 -12.26
CA ILE A 254 0.18 -1.22 -12.18
C ILE A 254 1.59 -0.83 -12.65
N LYS A 255 1.72 -0.15 -13.78
CA LYS A 255 3.02 0.31 -14.29
C LYS A 255 3.76 1.21 -13.30
N ASN A 256 3.05 2.11 -12.62
CA ASN A 256 3.64 2.98 -11.60
C ASN A 256 4.10 2.17 -10.37
N ILE A 257 3.26 1.26 -9.89
CA ILE A 257 3.59 0.36 -8.76
C ILE A 257 4.82 -0.49 -9.10
N VAL A 258 4.85 -1.12 -10.28
CA VAL A 258 6.00 -1.91 -10.76
C VAL A 258 7.28 -1.08 -10.78
N SER A 259 7.21 0.16 -11.26
CA SER A 259 8.39 1.03 -11.33
C SER A 259 8.97 1.33 -9.95
N ILE A 260 8.13 1.55 -8.94
CA ILE A 260 8.58 1.80 -7.57
C ILE A 260 9.14 0.51 -6.95
N ILE A 261 8.48 -0.64 -7.14
CA ILE A 261 8.93 -1.93 -6.61
C ILE A 261 10.36 -2.26 -7.07
N LYS A 262 10.72 -1.94 -8.32
CA LYS A 262 12.07 -2.14 -8.85
C LYS A 262 13.15 -1.34 -8.09
N LEU A 263 12.79 -0.22 -7.50
CA LEU A 263 13.72 0.73 -6.88
C LEU A 263 13.70 0.70 -5.35
N ILE A 264 12.61 0.24 -4.73
CA ILE A 264 12.37 0.40 -3.30
C ILE A 264 13.36 -0.38 -2.42
N ARG A 265 14.01 -1.40 -2.99
CA ARG A 265 15.06 -2.17 -2.29
C ARG A 265 16.21 -1.27 -1.82
N SER A 266 16.59 -0.25 -2.60
CA SER A 266 17.65 0.69 -2.22
C SER A 266 17.32 1.50 -0.96
N LYS A 267 16.04 1.52 -0.57
CA LYS A 267 15.56 2.15 0.68
C LYS A 267 15.54 1.19 1.88
N GLY A 268 16.04 -0.04 1.70
CA GLY A 268 16.03 -1.08 2.73
C GLY A 268 14.66 -1.72 2.97
N ILE A 269 13.79 -1.70 1.96
CA ILE A 269 12.43 -2.25 2.07
C ILE A 269 12.33 -3.54 1.27
N GLY A 270 11.90 -4.62 1.93
CA GLY A 270 11.57 -5.90 1.31
C GLY A 270 10.08 -6.00 0.99
N ILE A 271 9.73 -6.57 -0.17
CA ILE A 271 8.33 -6.80 -0.54
C ILE A 271 8.12 -8.30 -0.80
N TYR A 272 7.07 -8.83 -0.21
CA TYR A 272 6.58 -10.20 -0.41
C TYR A 272 5.16 -10.17 -0.98
N PHE A 273 4.98 -10.84 -2.09
CA PHE A 273 3.66 -11.10 -2.66
C PHE A 273 3.20 -12.49 -2.27
N VAL A 274 1.95 -12.61 -1.83
CA VAL A 274 1.29 -13.87 -1.53
C VAL A 274 0.15 -14.04 -2.52
N SER A 275 0.15 -15.14 -3.29
CA SER A 275 -0.86 -15.40 -4.31
C SER A 275 -1.16 -16.89 -4.48
N GLN A 276 -2.17 -17.22 -5.25
CA GLN A 276 -2.56 -18.60 -5.50
C GLN A 276 -1.69 -19.25 -6.58
N SER A 277 -1.27 -18.47 -7.58
CA SER A 277 -0.38 -18.91 -8.65
C SER A 277 0.76 -17.91 -8.88
N PRO A 278 1.95 -18.34 -9.32
CA PRO A 278 2.99 -17.43 -9.80
C PRO A 278 2.52 -16.57 -10.98
N SER A 279 1.66 -17.12 -11.85
CA SER A 279 1.11 -16.43 -13.03
C SER A 279 0.20 -15.22 -12.69
N ASP A 280 -0.23 -15.10 -11.44
CA ASP A 280 -1.01 -13.95 -10.97
C ASP A 280 -0.18 -12.66 -10.87
N ILE A 281 1.14 -12.80 -10.87
CA ILE A 281 2.08 -11.67 -10.69
C ILE A 281 2.71 -11.35 -12.04
N PRO A 282 2.70 -10.09 -12.50
CA PRO A 282 3.31 -9.70 -13.77
C PRO A 282 4.78 -10.13 -13.88
N ASP A 283 5.18 -10.59 -15.05
CA ASP A 283 6.56 -11.07 -15.32
C ASP A 283 7.62 -10.00 -15.00
N GLU A 284 7.28 -8.73 -15.19
CA GLU A 284 8.16 -7.61 -14.84
C GLU A 284 8.49 -7.52 -13.35
N ILE A 285 7.55 -7.94 -12.48
CA ILE A 285 7.76 -8.03 -11.03
C ILE A 285 8.43 -9.35 -10.70
N LEU A 286 7.97 -10.47 -11.25
CA LEU A 286 8.55 -11.79 -11.01
C LEU A 286 10.05 -11.82 -11.28
N SER A 287 10.51 -11.10 -12.32
CA SER A 287 11.93 -10.99 -12.66
C SER A 287 12.77 -10.25 -11.60
N GLN A 288 12.14 -9.46 -10.72
CA GLN A 288 12.80 -8.73 -9.63
C GLN A 288 12.80 -9.50 -8.30
N LEU A 289 12.01 -10.58 -8.21
CA LEU A 289 11.89 -11.36 -6.98
C LEU A 289 13.02 -12.40 -6.91
N GLY A 290 13.96 -12.17 -5.97
CA GLY A 290 15.11 -13.06 -5.77
C GLY A 290 14.77 -14.39 -5.08
N ASN A 291 13.70 -14.44 -4.30
CA ASN A 291 13.29 -15.60 -3.51
C ASN A 291 11.87 -16.04 -3.82
N ARG A 292 11.65 -17.35 -3.86
CA ARG A 292 10.34 -17.96 -4.11
C ARG A 292 10.05 -19.01 -3.06
N VAL A 293 8.85 -18.95 -2.48
CA VAL A 293 8.32 -19.99 -1.58
C VAL A 293 7.09 -20.55 -2.26
N GLN A 294 7.12 -21.83 -2.62
CA GLN A 294 6.02 -22.49 -3.32
C GLN A 294 5.42 -23.59 -2.45
N HIS A 295 4.14 -23.45 -2.16
CA HIS A 295 3.32 -24.52 -1.59
C HIS A 295 2.73 -25.41 -2.68
N THR A 296 2.05 -26.47 -2.29
CA THR A 296 1.39 -27.39 -3.22
C THR A 296 0.42 -26.63 -4.14
N LEU A 297 0.56 -26.83 -5.44
CA LEU A 297 -0.39 -26.38 -6.46
C LEU A 297 -1.37 -27.54 -6.75
N ARG A 298 -2.65 -27.22 -6.96
CA ARG A 298 -3.68 -28.25 -7.26
C ARG A 298 -3.71 -28.67 -8.71
N TYR A 299 -3.25 -27.82 -9.62
CA TYR A 299 -3.21 -28.07 -11.06
C TYR A 299 -1.90 -27.53 -11.64
N TYR A 300 -1.33 -28.32 -12.55
CA TYR A 300 -0.26 -27.86 -13.42
C TYR A 300 -0.89 -27.33 -14.69
N THR A 301 -0.74 -26.05 -14.98
CA THR A 301 -0.91 -25.52 -16.34
C THR A 301 0.46 -25.47 -17.03
N LYS A 302 0.46 -25.31 -18.37
CA LYS A 302 1.73 -25.18 -19.12
C LYS A 302 2.55 -23.94 -18.72
N ASN A 303 1.92 -22.99 -17.98
CA ASN A 303 2.52 -21.74 -17.56
C ASN A 303 2.94 -21.74 -16.07
N ASP A 304 2.57 -22.76 -15.31
CA ASP A 304 3.01 -22.99 -13.93
C ASP A 304 4.29 -23.85 -13.91
#